data_f5ef3f234c3853456a27cfd209db855e
#
_entry.id   f5ef3f234c3853456a27cfd209db855e
#
_cell.length_a   1.000
_cell.length_b   1.000
_cell.length_c   1.000
_cell.angle_alpha   90.00
_cell.angle_beta   90.00
_cell.angle_gamma   90.00
#
_symmetry.space_group_name_H-M   'P 1'
#
loop_
_entity.id
_entity.type
_entity.pdbx_description
1 polymer ?
#
loop_
_entity_poly.entity_id
_entity_poly.type
_entity_poly.pdbx_seq_one_letter_code
_entity_poly.pdbx_strand_id
1 'polypeptide(L)'
;MTGPNDWNAGVVAEFRKNHGKVGGNFEGAPILLIHHNGAKSGKQRVSPVMYLKDGSRYLVFASKGGADTNPDWYHNLIANPDTEIEVGDETISVSASEVTGKERDRLYAKQASLFPQFAEYARKTKRKIPVVEFKPK
;
A
#
# COMPACT_ATOMS: atom_id res chain seq x y z
N MET A 1 -20.50 -2.99 -15.19
CA MET A 1 -20.44 -2.04 -14.09
C MET A 1 -18.99 -1.86 -13.65
N THR A 2 -18.51 -0.65 -13.65
CA THR A 2 -17.15 -0.35 -13.22
C THR A 2 -17.19 0.13 -11.77
N GLY A 3 -16.53 -0.59 -10.90
CA GLY A 3 -16.39 -0.20 -9.51
C GLY A 3 -14.94 -0.22 -9.10
N PRO A 4 -14.61 0.16 -7.85
CA PRO A 4 -13.24 0.13 -7.36
C PRO A 4 -12.59 -1.25 -7.51
N ASN A 5 -13.37 -2.32 -7.36
CA ASN A 5 -12.86 -3.68 -7.49
C ASN A 5 -12.50 -4.02 -8.94
N ASP A 6 -13.26 -3.51 -9.92
CA ASP A 6 -12.97 -3.72 -11.32
C ASP A 6 -11.69 -3.01 -11.74
N TRP A 7 -11.49 -1.77 -11.25
CA TRP A 7 -10.27 -1.04 -11.49
C TRP A 7 -9.07 -1.76 -10.87
N ASN A 8 -9.19 -2.21 -9.62
CA ASN A 8 -8.12 -2.96 -8.95
C ASN A 8 -7.81 -4.26 -9.69
N ALA A 9 -8.83 -4.97 -10.15
CA ALA A 9 -8.63 -6.22 -10.90
C ALA A 9 -7.82 -5.99 -12.17
N GLY A 10 -8.06 -4.87 -12.88
CA GLY A 10 -7.29 -4.51 -14.07
C GLY A 10 -5.83 -4.22 -13.76
N VAL A 11 -5.59 -3.45 -12.70
CA VAL A 11 -4.23 -3.13 -12.27
C VAL A 11 -3.49 -4.38 -11.80
N VAL A 12 -4.17 -5.26 -11.05
CA VAL A 12 -3.60 -6.53 -10.60
C VAL A 12 -3.19 -7.41 -11.79
N ALA A 13 -4.06 -7.52 -12.79
CA ALA A 13 -3.77 -8.31 -13.99
C ALA A 13 -2.55 -7.75 -14.74
N GLU A 14 -2.47 -6.44 -14.90
CA GLU A 14 -1.34 -5.78 -15.54
C GLU A 14 -0.06 -6.00 -14.76
N PHE A 15 -0.10 -5.86 -13.44
CA PHE A 15 1.03 -6.12 -12.55
C PHE A 15 1.58 -7.53 -12.76
N ARG A 16 0.72 -8.53 -12.74
CA ARG A 16 1.13 -9.93 -12.86
C ARG A 16 1.65 -10.26 -14.26
N LYS A 17 1.04 -9.70 -15.28
CA LYS A 17 1.47 -9.88 -16.68
C LYS A 17 2.84 -9.27 -16.93
N ASN A 18 3.13 -8.12 -16.32
CA ASN A 18 4.34 -7.34 -16.58
C ASN A 18 5.38 -7.45 -15.48
N HIS A 19 5.35 -8.51 -14.67
CA HIS A 19 6.38 -8.79 -13.65
C HIS A 19 6.53 -7.68 -12.62
N GLY A 20 5.41 -7.09 -12.23
CA GLY A 20 5.39 -6.04 -11.21
C GLY A 20 5.39 -4.61 -11.75
N LYS A 21 5.33 -4.44 -13.07
CA LYS A 21 5.30 -3.12 -13.68
C LYS A 21 3.88 -2.74 -14.08
N VAL A 22 3.47 -1.55 -13.69
CA VAL A 22 2.15 -1.01 -14.00
C VAL A 22 2.33 0.31 -14.73
N GLY A 23 1.61 0.47 -15.85
CA GLY A 23 1.67 1.69 -16.65
C GLY A 23 0.64 2.74 -16.20
N GLY A 24 0.31 3.65 -17.11
CA GLY A 24 -0.65 4.72 -16.86
C GLY A 24 -0.17 5.64 -15.74
N ASN A 25 -1.04 5.90 -14.78
CA ASN A 25 -0.74 6.79 -13.65
C ASN A 25 0.35 6.24 -12.73
N PHE A 26 0.66 4.96 -12.84
CA PHE A 26 1.67 4.30 -12.01
C PHE A 26 2.98 4.05 -12.74
N GLU A 27 3.11 4.53 -13.97
CA GLU A 27 4.34 4.30 -14.75
C GLU A 27 5.56 4.82 -14.01
N GLY A 28 6.57 3.96 -13.86
CA GLY A 28 7.80 4.27 -13.13
C GLY A 28 7.69 4.23 -11.62
N ALA A 29 6.49 4.02 -11.06
CA ALA A 29 6.30 3.94 -9.63
C ALA A 29 6.50 2.51 -9.12
N PRO A 30 7.15 2.34 -7.94
CA PRO A 30 7.24 1.01 -7.33
C PRO A 30 5.88 0.61 -6.74
N ILE A 31 5.31 -0.47 -7.27
CA ILE A 31 4.00 -0.98 -6.87
C ILE A 31 4.14 -2.38 -6.32
N LEU A 32 3.43 -2.68 -5.23
CA LEU A 32 3.25 -4.05 -4.74
C LEU A 32 1.77 -4.34 -4.60
N LEU A 33 1.43 -5.62 -4.53
CA LEU A 33 0.05 -6.04 -4.28
C LEU A 33 -0.05 -6.52 -2.83
N ILE A 34 -1.04 -6.00 -2.10
CA ILE A 34 -1.33 -6.42 -0.73
C ILE A 34 -2.46 -7.45 -0.78
N HIS A 35 -2.23 -8.63 -0.21
CA HIS A 35 -3.30 -9.57 0.09
C HIS A 35 -3.85 -9.21 1.45
N HIS A 36 -5.16 -8.98 1.54
CA HIS A 36 -5.78 -8.65 2.83
C HIS A 36 -7.17 -9.26 2.93
N ASN A 37 -7.58 -9.54 4.14
CA ASN A 37 -8.90 -10.11 4.41
C ASN A 37 -9.79 -9.05 5.02
N GLY A 38 -11.03 -8.94 4.55
CA GLY A 38 -11.98 -7.99 5.09
C GLY A 38 -12.14 -8.19 6.60
N ALA A 39 -11.98 -7.11 7.37
CA ALA A 39 -12.07 -7.16 8.84
C ALA A 39 -13.43 -7.65 9.33
N LYS A 40 -14.48 -7.36 8.57
CA LYS A 40 -15.85 -7.76 8.91
C LYS A 40 -16.31 -8.97 8.12
N SER A 41 -16.02 -9.03 6.80
CA SER A 41 -16.52 -10.08 5.90
C SER A 41 -15.63 -11.31 5.83
N GLY A 42 -14.34 -11.18 6.16
CA GLY A 42 -13.36 -12.24 5.98
C GLY A 42 -12.99 -12.53 4.52
N LYS A 43 -13.56 -11.80 3.58
CA LYS A 43 -13.29 -12.01 2.16
C LYS A 43 -11.89 -11.58 1.80
N GLN A 44 -11.18 -12.42 1.05
CA GLN A 44 -9.85 -12.11 0.55
C GLN A 44 -9.91 -11.06 -0.54
N ARG A 45 -9.02 -10.07 -0.44
CA ARG A 45 -8.90 -8.98 -1.41
C ARG A 45 -7.44 -8.78 -1.78
N VAL A 46 -7.21 -8.16 -2.93
CA VAL A 46 -5.87 -7.79 -3.39
C VAL A 46 -5.91 -6.32 -3.82
N SER A 47 -5.00 -5.52 -3.29
CA SER A 47 -4.95 -4.08 -3.60
C SER A 47 -3.55 -3.66 -4.03
N PRO A 48 -3.43 -2.91 -5.15
CA PRO A 48 -2.15 -2.35 -5.58
C PRO A 48 -1.86 -1.06 -4.81
N VAL A 49 -0.63 -0.92 -4.34
CA VAL A 49 -0.19 0.30 -3.63
C VAL A 49 1.27 0.59 -3.97
N MET A 50 1.65 1.87 -3.88
CA MET A 50 3.05 2.26 -3.97
C MET A 50 3.77 1.89 -2.69
N TYR A 51 5.04 1.50 -2.80
CA TYR A 51 5.84 1.15 -1.64
C TYR A 51 7.20 1.84 -1.64
N LEU A 52 7.81 1.87 -0.45
CA LEU A 52 9.18 2.31 -0.24
C LEU A 52 9.95 1.14 0.35
N LYS A 53 11.08 0.79 -0.25
CA LYS A 53 11.95 -0.27 0.30
C LYS A 53 12.93 0.36 1.29
N ASP A 54 13.02 -0.20 2.49
CA ASP A 54 13.96 0.24 3.51
C ASP A 54 14.59 -0.99 4.16
N GLY A 55 15.83 -1.30 3.74
CA GLY A 55 16.47 -2.53 4.15
C GLY A 55 15.71 -3.75 3.68
N SER A 56 15.33 -4.64 4.61
CA SER A 56 14.57 -5.85 4.29
C SER A 56 13.06 -5.66 4.37
N ARG A 57 12.59 -4.48 4.79
CA ARG A 57 11.15 -4.22 4.96
C ARG A 57 10.58 -3.39 3.81
N TYR A 58 9.28 -3.53 3.62
CA TYR A 58 8.51 -2.75 2.64
C TYR A 58 7.56 -1.84 3.38
N LEU A 59 7.48 -0.58 2.96
CA LEU A 59 6.64 0.42 3.61
C LEU A 59 5.55 0.88 2.65
N VAL A 60 4.33 0.96 3.14
CA VAL A 60 3.19 1.46 2.38
C VAL A 60 2.51 2.57 3.18
N PHE A 61 1.81 3.45 2.49
CA PHE A 61 1.30 4.69 3.06
C PHE A 61 -0.21 4.74 2.85
N ALA A 62 -0.97 4.80 3.93
CA ALA A 62 -2.43 4.75 3.89
C ALA A 62 -3.04 6.09 3.53
N SER A 63 -2.59 6.67 2.41
CA SER A 63 -2.94 8.02 1.99
C SER A 63 -4.34 8.13 1.41
N LYS A 64 -4.78 7.13 0.65
CA LYS A 64 -6.07 7.16 -0.05
C LYS A 64 -6.26 8.49 -0.83
N GLY A 65 -5.17 8.95 -1.48
CA GLY A 65 -5.19 10.19 -2.25
C GLY A 65 -5.43 11.45 -1.43
N GLY A 66 -5.20 11.41 -0.12
CA GLY A 66 -5.44 12.54 0.78
C GLY A 66 -6.85 12.61 1.33
N ALA A 67 -7.64 11.53 1.20
CA ALA A 67 -8.99 11.48 1.78
C ALA A 67 -8.94 11.55 3.31
N ASP A 68 -10.04 11.93 3.94
CA ASP A 68 -10.12 12.08 5.40
C ASP A 68 -10.27 10.74 6.13
N THR A 69 -10.43 9.66 5.40
CA THR A 69 -10.55 8.31 5.97
C THR A 69 -9.43 7.42 5.47
N ASN A 70 -9.10 6.39 6.26
CA ASN A 70 -8.09 5.41 5.87
C ASN A 70 -8.67 4.43 4.84
N PRO A 71 -7.81 3.86 3.95
CA PRO A 71 -8.26 2.84 3.01
C PRO A 71 -8.63 1.55 3.73
N ASP A 72 -9.49 0.75 3.08
CA ASP A 72 -9.94 -0.52 3.65
C ASP A 72 -8.79 -1.46 3.99
N TRP A 73 -7.76 -1.51 3.15
CA TRP A 73 -6.64 -2.42 3.39
C TRP A 73 -5.90 -2.09 4.70
N TYR A 74 -5.89 -0.83 5.12
CA TYR A 74 -5.30 -0.45 6.41
C TYR A 74 -6.04 -1.12 7.56
N HIS A 75 -7.37 -0.99 7.59
CA HIS A 75 -8.18 -1.61 8.64
C HIS A 75 -8.07 -3.12 8.61
N ASN A 76 -8.03 -3.71 7.41
CA ASN A 76 -7.92 -5.15 7.25
C ASN A 76 -6.58 -5.68 7.75
N LEU A 77 -5.48 -4.95 7.54
CA LEU A 77 -4.15 -5.34 8.03
C LEU A 77 -4.02 -5.19 9.54
N ILE A 78 -4.66 -4.18 10.13
CA ILE A 78 -4.66 -4.02 11.58
C ILE A 78 -5.37 -5.21 12.22
N ALA A 79 -6.48 -5.67 11.63
CA ALA A 79 -7.23 -6.81 12.13
C ALA A 79 -6.51 -8.15 11.87
N ASN A 80 -5.83 -8.28 10.73
CA ASN A 80 -5.19 -9.53 10.28
C ASN A 80 -3.79 -9.21 9.73
N PRO A 81 -2.78 -9.04 10.62
CA PRO A 81 -1.45 -8.55 10.19
C PRO A 81 -0.60 -9.57 9.45
N ASP A 82 -0.83 -10.87 9.65
CA ASP A 82 -0.07 -11.90 8.93
C ASP A 82 -0.70 -12.11 7.56
N THR A 83 0.07 -11.84 6.51
CA THR A 83 -0.45 -11.91 5.16
C THR A 83 0.68 -12.13 4.15
N GLU A 84 0.36 -11.90 2.89
CA GLU A 84 1.31 -12.00 1.78
C GLU A 84 1.25 -10.73 0.94
N ILE A 85 2.40 -10.38 0.34
CA ILE A 85 2.47 -9.32 -0.65
C ILE A 85 3.10 -9.88 -1.92
N GLU A 86 2.78 -9.27 -3.06
CA GLU A 86 3.43 -9.61 -4.32
C GLU A 86 4.33 -8.45 -4.74
N VAL A 87 5.60 -8.75 -4.95
CA VAL A 87 6.61 -7.76 -5.37
C VAL A 87 7.34 -8.33 -6.58
N GLY A 88 7.24 -7.68 -7.74
CA GLY A 88 7.78 -8.25 -8.97
C GLY A 88 7.12 -9.59 -9.27
N ASP A 89 7.90 -10.63 -9.39
CA ASP A 89 7.40 -11.99 -9.62
C ASP A 89 7.28 -12.82 -8.33
N GLU A 90 7.59 -12.24 -7.18
CA GLU A 90 7.63 -12.96 -5.91
C GLU A 90 6.39 -12.73 -5.08
N THR A 91 5.93 -13.79 -4.40
CA THR A 91 4.93 -13.72 -3.34
C THR A 91 5.66 -13.92 -2.03
N ILE A 92 5.56 -12.96 -1.13
CA ILE A 92 6.35 -12.92 0.10
C ILE A 92 5.40 -12.97 1.30
N SER A 93 5.61 -13.92 2.21
CA SER A 93 4.90 -13.96 3.49
C SER A 93 5.47 -12.89 4.41
N VAL A 94 4.59 -12.07 4.96
CA VAL A 94 4.99 -10.91 5.76
C VAL A 94 4.12 -10.75 7.00
N SER A 95 4.64 -9.98 7.96
CA SER A 95 3.86 -9.49 9.10
C SER A 95 3.76 -7.98 8.99
N ALA A 96 2.56 -7.46 9.07
CA ALA A 96 2.29 -6.02 8.96
C ALA A 96 2.24 -5.38 10.35
N SER A 97 2.82 -4.20 10.48
CA SER A 97 2.69 -3.40 11.71
C SER A 97 2.73 -1.93 11.37
N GLU A 98 2.07 -1.12 12.17
CA GLU A 98 2.06 0.33 11.96
C GLU A 98 3.32 0.95 12.56
N VAL A 99 3.97 1.81 11.77
CA VAL A 99 5.12 2.58 12.21
C VAL A 99 4.61 3.92 12.72
N THR A 100 5.04 4.32 13.91
CA THR A 100 4.57 5.54 14.56
C THR A 100 5.71 6.45 14.98
N GLY A 101 5.39 7.64 15.47
CA GLY A 101 6.36 8.58 16.04
C GLY A 101 7.31 9.16 15.01
N LYS A 102 8.53 9.42 15.45
CA LYS A 102 9.56 10.03 14.60
C LYS A 102 9.96 9.16 13.41
N GLU A 103 9.92 7.86 13.59
CA GLU A 103 10.21 6.90 12.51
C GLU A 103 9.19 7.04 11.39
N ARG A 104 7.90 7.12 11.74
CA ARG A 104 6.84 7.37 10.77
C ARG A 104 7.09 8.66 10.00
N ASP A 105 7.43 9.73 10.72
CA ASP A 105 7.65 11.05 10.12
C ASP A 105 8.83 11.04 9.15
N ARG A 106 9.90 10.34 9.53
CA ARG A 106 11.09 10.18 8.68
C ARG A 106 10.75 9.46 7.39
N LEU A 107 10.02 8.37 7.49
CA LEU A 107 9.66 7.55 6.34
C LEU A 107 8.68 8.27 5.41
N TYR A 108 7.70 8.97 5.99
CA TYR A 108 6.76 9.74 5.18
C TYR A 108 7.45 10.87 4.44
N ALA A 109 8.36 11.59 5.11
CA ALA A 109 9.13 12.66 4.48
C ALA A 109 9.99 12.12 3.32
N LYS A 110 10.58 10.94 3.50
CA LYS A 110 11.37 10.30 2.45
C LYS A 110 10.50 9.97 1.24
N GLN A 111 9.33 9.40 1.45
CA GLN A 111 8.40 9.09 0.37
C GLN A 111 7.96 10.36 -0.36
N ALA A 112 7.64 11.42 0.37
CA ALA A 112 7.21 12.69 -0.21
C ALA A 112 8.35 13.36 -1.01
N SER A 113 9.61 13.15 -0.62
CA SER A 113 10.75 13.68 -1.37
C SER A 113 10.95 12.96 -2.70
N LEU A 114 10.63 11.66 -2.75
CA LEU A 114 10.73 10.86 -3.97
C LEU A 114 9.50 11.04 -4.87
N PHE A 115 8.33 11.17 -4.26
CA PHE A 115 7.05 11.31 -4.94
C PHE A 115 6.27 12.48 -4.33
N PRO A 116 6.39 13.69 -4.89
CA PRO A 116 5.82 14.91 -4.29
C PRO A 116 4.31 14.88 -4.05
N GLN A 117 3.55 14.02 -4.76
CA GLN A 117 2.12 13.88 -4.51
C GLN A 117 1.80 13.49 -3.07
N PHE A 118 2.71 12.80 -2.38
CA PHE A 118 2.48 12.43 -0.98
C PHE A 118 2.51 13.64 -0.04
N ALA A 119 3.27 14.67 -0.38
CA ALA A 119 3.21 15.93 0.36
C ALA A 119 1.84 16.61 0.16
N GLU A 120 1.30 16.56 -1.06
CA GLU A 120 -0.05 17.08 -1.36
C GLU A 120 -1.11 16.31 -0.59
N TYR A 121 -1.02 14.98 -0.56
CA TYR A 121 -1.98 14.17 0.19
C TYR A 121 -2.02 14.54 1.67
N ALA A 122 -0.85 14.77 2.27
CA ALA A 122 -0.75 15.18 3.68
C ALA A 122 -1.40 16.54 3.92
N ARG A 123 -1.35 17.45 2.95
CA ARG A 123 -1.98 18.78 3.06
C ARG A 123 -3.49 18.75 2.91
N LYS A 124 -4.03 17.75 2.20
CA LYS A 124 -5.46 17.65 1.96
C LYS A 124 -6.27 17.16 3.14
N THR A 125 -5.64 16.51 4.11
CA THR A 125 -6.33 15.93 5.27
C THR A 125 -5.70 16.39 6.56
N LYS A 126 -6.52 16.48 7.61
CA LYS A 126 -6.05 16.77 8.97
C LYS A 126 -5.56 15.53 9.69
N ARG A 127 -5.94 14.35 9.22
CA ARG A 127 -5.49 13.11 9.85
C ARG A 127 -4.03 12.86 9.55
N LYS A 128 -3.35 12.18 10.47
CA LYS A 128 -1.98 11.74 10.26
C LYS A 128 -2.03 10.45 9.44
N ILE A 129 -1.51 10.49 8.22
CA ILE A 129 -1.55 9.33 7.31
C ILE A 129 -0.70 8.20 7.89
N PRO A 130 -1.27 7.01 8.14
CA PRO A 130 -0.51 5.89 8.69
C PRO A 130 0.54 5.36 7.73
N VAL A 131 1.67 4.92 8.30
CA VAL A 131 2.72 4.20 7.59
C VAL A 131 2.71 2.77 8.12
N VAL A 132 2.61 1.80 7.23
CA VAL A 132 2.58 0.38 7.59
C VAL A 132 3.83 -0.29 7.03
N GLU A 133 4.52 -1.07 7.87
CA GLU A 133 5.66 -1.86 7.42
C GLU A 133 5.27 -3.31 7.23
N PHE A 134 5.85 -3.92 6.20
CA PHE A 134 5.78 -5.37 5.98
C PHE A 134 7.16 -5.95 6.20
N LYS A 135 7.30 -6.78 7.20
CA LYS A 135 8.54 -7.51 7.46
C LYS A 135 8.40 -8.93 6.94
N PRO A 136 9.29 -9.38 6.04
CA PRO A 136 9.29 -10.79 5.60
C PRO A 136 9.45 -11.72 6.79
N LYS A 137 8.71 -12.79 6.77
CA LYS A 137 8.78 -13.83 7.80
C LYS A 137 9.97 -14.76 7.59
#